data_a445c90efca3aeb7e9758c23a1e90a7b
#
_entry.id   a445c90efca3aeb7e9758c23a1e90a7b
#
_cell.length_a   1.000
_cell.length_b   1.000
_cell.length_c   1.000
_cell.angle_alpha   90.00
_cell.angle_beta   90.00
_cell.angle_gamma   90.00
#
_symmetry.space_group_name_H-M   'P 1'
#
loop_
_entity.id
_entity.type
_entity.pdbx_description
1 polymer ?
#
loop_
_entity_poly.entity_id
_entity_poly.type
_entity_poly.pdbx_seq_one_letter_code
_entity_poly.pdbx_strand_id
1 'polypeptide(L)'
;METQDTQPSNNSKYSYQANLDSIFKSRNISSPFVHIISKDTIIDTYPWVRDHGMNFVYKNDVEQAYLYNFSKDYTGDFIAKQLNYPNAIITPKINNNDYYTDGGNFLTDGHGTFNIAATDITEDLPTNLALKYDYFYKYFGIRKTLNVLVPFVHVDYFLKLINEETAIISYIPNNNYDISIDEYSNHQYYIDQAAISISQYLKSAYGRELKLIPIQNAPTTYDKKTETILHTSKATYTNSLILNKTVLVPQYSIEPFDSLAINTYKKAMSGYKIVGVNSRQYGEYYGAIHCLTHEIYANNPIYIKHKWHQGIVKNNLSGFPISLVAKSSGGILKAILYWKTNQTKPYQSLQMKNIENDTFEATIPTQKSGTTINYYLKIQNNNGKVIKKPVVAPTYSYSFIIK
;
A
#
# COMPACT_ATOMS: atom_id res chain seq x y z
N MET A 1 15.27 17.60 40.80
CA MET A 1 16.15 16.45 40.50
C MET A 1 16.09 16.26 39.01
N GLU A 2 17.07 16.82 38.32
CA GLU A 2 17.19 16.68 36.85
C GLU A 2 17.72 15.29 36.54
N THR A 3 16.95 14.49 35.82
CA THR A 3 17.45 13.24 35.24
C THR A 3 18.28 13.58 34.02
N GLN A 4 19.60 13.44 34.13
CA GLN A 4 20.51 13.52 33.00
C GLN A 4 20.17 12.41 32.01
N ASP A 5 19.74 12.84 30.83
CA ASP A 5 19.66 11.99 29.62
C ASP A 5 21.08 11.60 29.22
N THR A 6 21.47 10.39 29.54
CA THR A 6 22.75 9.84 29.09
C THR A 6 22.68 9.51 27.63
N GLN A 7 23.26 10.35 26.79
CA GLN A 7 23.51 10.06 25.37
C GLN A 7 24.24 8.70 25.24
N PRO A 8 23.81 7.80 24.36
CA PRO A 8 24.51 6.55 24.14
C PRO A 8 25.91 6.82 23.59
N SER A 9 26.90 6.23 24.24
CA SER A 9 28.32 6.37 23.89
C SER A 9 28.59 5.96 22.43
N ASN A 10 29.59 6.56 21.79
CA ASN A 10 30.04 6.28 20.41
C ASN A 10 30.28 4.80 20.10
N ASN A 11 30.47 3.96 21.08
CA ASN A 11 30.63 2.49 20.92
C ASN A 11 29.35 1.77 20.49
N SER A 12 28.15 2.33 20.70
CA SER A 12 26.89 1.73 20.25
C SER A 12 26.72 1.79 18.73
N LYS A 13 27.31 2.80 18.07
CA LYS A 13 27.21 3.02 16.63
C LYS A 13 27.86 1.91 15.81
N TYR A 14 29.05 1.46 16.23
CA TYR A 14 29.75 0.35 15.57
C TYR A 14 29.10 -1.02 15.83
N SER A 15 28.46 -1.19 16.97
CA SER A 15 27.77 -2.45 17.28
C SER A 15 26.51 -2.64 16.45
N TYR A 16 25.76 -1.59 16.11
CA TYR A 16 24.57 -1.67 15.27
C TYR A 16 24.93 -2.02 13.82
N GLN A 17 25.94 -1.39 13.26
CA GLN A 17 26.40 -1.65 11.89
C GLN A 17 26.96 -3.07 11.77
N ALA A 18 27.78 -3.50 12.72
CA ALA A 18 28.33 -4.87 12.75
C ALA A 18 27.24 -5.92 12.91
N ASN A 19 26.20 -5.66 13.69
CA ASN A 19 25.05 -6.55 13.85
C ASN A 19 24.22 -6.64 12.56
N LEU A 20 23.96 -5.52 11.87
CA LEU A 20 23.26 -5.51 10.59
C LEU A 20 24.07 -6.25 9.52
N ASP A 21 25.36 -6.00 9.42
CA ASP A 21 26.26 -6.71 8.49
C ASP A 21 26.27 -8.21 8.75
N SER A 22 26.28 -8.62 10.03
CA SER A 22 26.19 -10.03 10.43
C SER A 22 24.86 -10.66 10.01
N ILE A 23 23.73 -9.98 10.23
CA ILE A 23 22.39 -10.42 9.81
C ILE A 23 22.33 -10.56 8.29
N PHE A 24 22.85 -9.58 7.53
CA PHE A 24 22.86 -9.63 6.08
C PHE A 24 23.72 -10.76 5.54
N LYS A 25 24.91 -10.96 6.09
CA LYS A 25 25.80 -12.08 5.77
C LYS A 25 25.15 -13.43 6.06
N SER A 26 24.51 -13.57 7.23
CA SER A 26 23.85 -14.83 7.62
C SER A 26 22.66 -15.20 6.72
N ARG A 27 22.09 -14.21 6.01
CA ARG A 27 20.95 -14.40 5.10
C ARG A 27 21.30 -14.31 3.63
N ASN A 28 22.60 -14.32 3.28
CA ASN A 28 23.11 -14.15 1.92
C ASN A 28 22.56 -12.89 1.20
N ILE A 29 22.35 -11.81 1.95
CA ILE A 29 21.97 -10.52 1.40
C ILE A 29 23.26 -9.80 1.03
N SER A 30 23.50 -9.61 -0.28
CA SER A 30 24.72 -8.97 -0.75
C SER A 30 24.69 -7.46 -0.55
N SER A 31 25.83 -6.90 -0.22
CA SER A 31 26.03 -5.48 0.07
C SER A 31 25.54 -4.46 -0.98
N PRO A 32 25.42 -4.78 -2.28
CA PRO A 32 24.90 -3.83 -3.27
C PRO A 32 23.43 -3.44 -3.08
N PHE A 33 22.68 -4.20 -2.28
CA PHE A 33 21.26 -3.94 -2.03
C PHE A 33 20.98 -3.26 -0.68
N VAL A 34 22.04 -2.96 0.09
CA VAL A 34 21.91 -2.34 1.40
C VAL A 34 22.77 -1.10 1.45
N HIS A 35 22.12 0.05 1.48
CA HIS A 35 22.76 1.34 1.70
C HIS A 35 22.45 1.80 3.12
N ILE A 36 23.46 1.84 3.98
CA ILE A 36 23.33 2.35 5.33
C ILE A 36 23.71 3.83 5.31
N ILE A 37 22.75 4.68 5.62
CA ILE A 37 22.96 6.13 5.70
C ILE A 37 23.25 6.46 7.17
N SER A 38 24.39 7.12 7.41
CA SER A 38 24.82 7.47 8.76
C SER A 38 23.95 8.59 9.36
N LYS A 39 23.62 8.46 10.63
CA LYS A 39 22.84 9.45 11.41
C LYS A 39 23.44 10.86 11.36
N ASP A 40 24.75 10.99 11.20
CA ASP A 40 25.43 12.31 11.19
C ASP A 40 25.06 13.18 9.97
N THR A 41 24.38 12.58 9.00
CA THR A 41 23.90 13.26 7.78
C THR A 41 22.39 13.47 7.76
N ILE A 42 21.65 12.93 8.74
CA ILE A 42 20.20 13.11 8.89
C ILE A 42 19.97 14.03 10.08
N ILE A 43 19.35 15.16 9.84
CA ILE A 43 19.15 16.22 10.83
C ILE A 43 18.05 15.87 11.83
N ASP A 44 17.08 15.04 11.41
CA ASP A 44 15.96 14.63 12.25
C ASP A 44 16.10 13.19 12.76
N THR A 45 15.78 13.00 14.04
CA THR A 45 15.85 11.69 14.72
C THR A 45 14.50 10.98 14.82
N TYR A 46 13.46 11.56 14.22
CA TYR A 46 12.12 11.00 14.24
C TYR A 46 12.06 9.67 13.47
N PRO A 47 11.52 8.59 14.06
CA PRO A 47 11.63 7.25 13.48
C PRO A 47 10.71 6.99 12.29
N TRP A 48 9.72 7.85 12.06
CA TRP A 48 8.66 7.62 11.08
C TRP A 48 9.09 8.07 9.68
N VAL A 49 9.90 7.26 9.02
CA VAL A 49 10.45 7.56 7.67
C VAL A 49 9.34 7.79 6.64
N ARG A 50 8.16 7.23 6.87
CA ARG A 50 6.99 7.43 6.01
C ARG A 50 6.58 8.91 5.91
N ASP A 51 6.68 9.64 7.00
CA ASP A 51 6.21 11.01 7.08
C ASP A 51 7.25 12.01 6.58
N HIS A 52 8.53 11.68 6.75
CA HIS A 52 9.65 12.51 6.30
C HIS A 52 10.16 12.19 4.89
N GLY A 53 9.76 11.04 4.35
CA GLY A 53 10.17 10.62 3.03
C GLY A 53 9.54 11.45 1.92
N MET A 54 10.06 11.29 0.70
CA MET A 54 9.47 11.89 -0.49
C MET A 54 8.36 11.03 -1.03
N ASN A 55 7.24 11.62 -1.42
CA ASN A 55 6.24 10.93 -2.21
C ASN A 55 6.73 10.74 -3.65
N PHE A 56 6.81 9.50 -4.09
CA PHE A 56 7.15 9.17 -5.46
C PHE A 56 5.91 9.15 -6.33
N VAL A 57 5.95 9.90 -7.43
CA VAL A 57 4.85 10.00 -8.39
C VAL A 57 5.35 9.72 -9.81
N TYR A 58 4.43 9.39 -10.71
CA TYR A 58 4.72 9.23 -12.12
C TYR A 58 3.95 10.26 -12.93
N LYS A 59 4.64 11.29 -13.39
CA LYS A 59 4.10 12.25 -14.33
C LYS A 59 3.80 11.55 -15.66
N ASN A 60 2.64 11.83 -16.26
CA ASN A 60 2.17 11.17 -17.48
C ASN A 60 2.14 9.62 -17.37
N ASP A 61 1.92 9.11 -16.17
CA ASP A 61 1.88 7.68 -15.80
C ASP A 61 3.25 6.96 -15.82
N VAL A 62 4.31 7.53 -16.35
CA VAL A 62 5.58 6.82 -16.60
C VAL A 62 6.84 7.61 -16.30
N GLU A 63 6.78 8.93 -16.24
CA GLU A 63 7.91 9.78 -15.92
C GLU A 63 8.06 9.91 -14.40
N GLN A 64 9.22 9.54 -13.89
CA GLN A 64 9.50 9.58 -12.47
C GLN A 64 9.63 11.03 -11.99
N ALA A 65 8.93 11.34 -10.91
CA ALA A 65 9.07 12.58 -10.18
C ALA A 65 8.86 12.32 -8.68
N TYR A 66 9.31 13.22 -7.83
CA TYR A 66 9.05 13.12 -6.41
C TYR A 66 8.66 14.46 -5.82
N LEU A 67 7.81 14.38 -4.82
CA LEU A 67 7.26 15.50 -4.10
C LEU A 67 7.79 15.49 -2.67
N TYR A 68 8.16 16.63 -2.15
CA TYR A 68 8.49 16.77 -0.73
C TYR A 68 7.27 16.51 0.13
N ASN A 69 7.44 15.70 1.18
CA ASN A 69 6.41 15.51 2.18
C ASN A 69 6.44 16.61 3.25
N PHE A 70 7.61 17.18 3.54
CA PHE A 70 7.80 18.10 4.64
C PHE A 70 8.65 19.31 4.24
N SER A 71 8.20 20.52 4.53
CA SER A 71 8.86 21.76 4.07
C SER A 71 10.22 22.05 4.74
N LYS A 72 10.55 21.34 5.81
CA LYS A 72 11.77 21.57 6.61
C LYS A 72 12.70 20.36 6.67
N ASP A 73 12.32 19.25 6.00
CA ASP A 73 13.09 18.03 6.07
C ASP A 73 13.94 17.85 4.82
N TYR A 74 15.25 17.99 4.99
CA TYR A 74 16.26 17.75 3.94
C TYR A 74 16.54 16.27 3.71
N THR A 75 15.90 15.36 4.45
CA THR A 75 16.12 13.90 4.35
C THR A 75 15.79 13.39 2.96
N GLY A 76 14.70 13.88 2.37
CA GLY A 76 14.31 13.53 1.03
C GLY A 76 15.34 13.91 -0.03
N ASP A 77 15.88 15.13 0.04
CA ASP A 77 16.93 15.62 -0.85
C ASP A 77 18.22 14.80 -0.72
N PHE A 78 18.57 14.49 0.52
CA PHE A 78 19.75 13.69 0.81
C PHE A 78 19.60 12.28 0.22
N ILE A 79 18.48 11.62 0.43
CA ILE A 79 18.20 10.28 -0.14
C ILE A 79 18.25 10.33 -1.67
N ALA A 80 17.61 11.32 -2.29
CA ALA A 80 17.62 11.49 -3.73
C ALA A 80 19.03 11.63 -4.31
N LYS A 81 19.87 12.45 -3.67
CA LYS A 81 21.27 12.66 -4.04
C LYS A 81 22.10 11.39 -3.88
N GLN A 82 21.95 10.68 -2.76
CA GLN A 82 22.67 9.43 -2.50
C GLN A 82 22.31 8.31 -3.49
N LEU A 83 21.07 8.26 -3.92
CA LEU A 83 20.58 7.24 -4.85
C LEU A 83 20.71 7.68 -6.33
N ASN A 84 21.34 8.83 -6.60
CA ASN A 84 21.49 9.39 -7.96
C ASN A 84 20.15 9.46 -8.71
N TYR A 85 19.08 9.81 -8.04
CA TYR A 85 17.80 9.99 -8.71
C TYR A 85 17.85 11.26 -9.55
N PRO A 86 17.78 11.14 -10.89
CA PRO A 86 17.68 12.30 -11.73
C PRO A 86 16.28 12.89 -11.61
N ASN A 87 16.24 14.18 -11.37
CA ASN A 87 15.15 15.07 -11.71
C ASN A 87 13.99 15.30 -10.74
N ALA A 88 13.71 16.59 -10.72
CA ALA A 88 12.46 17.23 -10.32
C ALA A 88 11.98 16.91 -8.91
N ILE A 89 12.75 17.36 -7.96
CA ILE A 89 12.22 17.67 -6.65
C ILE A 89 11.18 18.77 -6.86
N ILE A 90 9.93 18.44 -6.62
CA ILE A 90 8.83 19.38 -6.66
C ILE A 90 8.48 19.71 -5.23
N THR A 91 8.73 20.97 -4.80
CA THR A 91 8.17 21.46 -3.55
C THR A 91 6.77 21.96 -3.84
N PRO A 92 5.73 21.28 -3.35
CA PRO A 92 4.36 21.69 -3.63
C PRO A 92 4.08 23.03 -2.97
N LYS A 93 3.44 23.94 -3.72
CA LYS A 93 3.05 25.26 -3.21
C LYS A 93 1.56 25.46 -3.42
N ILE A 94 0.91 25.91 -2.34
CA ILE A 94 -0.46 26.40 -2.38
C ILE A 94 -0.42 27.86 -1.93
N ASN A 95 -0.93 28.77 -2.77
CA ASN A 95 -0.93 30.22 -2.50
C ASN A 95 0.46 30.77 -2.13
N ASN A 96 1.52 30.30 -2.81
CA ASN A 96 2.94 30.62 -2.56
C ASN A 96 3.52 30.11 -1.24
N ASN A 97 2.76 29.38 -0.44
CA ASN A 97 3.25 28.69 0.75
C ASN A 97 3.58 27.24 0.42
N ASP A 98 4.62 26.70 1.05
CA ASP A 98 4.95 25.31 0.97
C ASP A 98 3.81 24.48 1.59
N TYR A 99 3.40 23.41 0.91
CA TYR A 99 2.38 22.51 1.39
C TYR A 99 2.90 21.07 1.38
N TYR A 100 2.54 20.32 2.39
CA TYR A 100 2.96 18.93 2.54
C TYR A 100 1.81 18.08 3.08
N THR A 101 1.94 16.76 2.89
CA THR A 101 1.08 15.77 3.52
C THR A 101 1.93 14.62 3.99
N ASP A 102 1.65 14.11 5.17
CA ASP A 102 2.35 12.96 5.72
C ASP A 102 2.04 11.71 4.88
N GLY A 103 3.07 10.93 4.60
CA GLY A 103 2.94 9.74 3.77
C GLY A 103 2.05 8.66 4.37
N GLY A 104 1.92 8.61 5.71
CA GLY A 104 0.99 7.74 6.42
C GLY A 104 -0.47 8.17 6.24
N ASN A 105 -0.70 9.45 5.95
CA ASN A 105 -2.05 10.01 5.75
C ASN A 105 -2.44 10.15 4.28
N PHE A 106 -1.92 9.25 3.44
CA PHE A 106 -2.14 9.27 2.00
C PHE A 106 -2.29 7.85 1.45
N LEU A 107 -3.52 7.43 1.12
CA LEU A 107 -3.80 6.15 0.47
C LEU A 107 -4.51 6.35 -0.85
N THR A 108 -3.89 5.90 -1.94
CA THR A 108 -4.43 6.03 -3.30
C THR A 108 -4.45 4.70 -4.05
N ASP A 109 -5.33 4.60 -5.04
CA ASP A 109 -5.45 3.44 -5.93
C ASP A 109 -4.33 3.32 -6.98
N GLY A 110 -3.41 4.27 -7.03
CA GLY A 110 -2.35 4.32 -8.03
C GLY A 110 -2.80 4.67 -9.45
N HIS A 111 -4.09 5.01 -9.65
CA HIS A 111 -4.68 5.40 -10.93
C HIS A 111 -5.17 6.85 -10.95
N GLY A 112 -4.91 7.59 -9.89
CA GLY A 112 -5.41 8.95 -9.72
C GLY A 112 -6.92 9.05 -9.57
N THR A 113 -7.61 7.94 -9.27
CA THR A 113 -9.07 7.96 -9.13
C THR A 113 -9.48 8.59 -7.82
N PHE A 114 -8.85 8.15 -6.73
CA PHE A 114 -9.12 8.68 -5.39
C PHE A 114 -7.89 8.65 -4.48
N ASN A 115 -7.99 9.45 -3.43
CA ASN A 115 -7.18 9.40 -2.22
C ASN A 115 -8.10 9.34 -1.00
N ILE A 116 -7.70 8.59 0.02
CA ILE A 116 -8.31 8.59 1.34
C ILE A 116 -7.30 9.19 2.31
N ALA A 117 -7.73 10.19 3.08
CA ALA A 117 -6.93 10.83 4.11
C ALA A 117 -7.74 10.91 5.41
N ALA A 118 -7.07 10.76 6.53
CA ALA A 118 -7.65 11.03 7.84
C ALA A 118 -7.59 12.52 8.17
N THR A 119 -8.55 13.00 8.94
CA THR A 119 -8.51 14.30 9.60
C THR A 119 -8.76 14.04 11.07
N ASP A 120 -7.85 14.48 11.93
CA ASP A 120 -8.03 14.35 13.38
C ASP A 120 -9.25 15.17 13.82
N ILE A 121 -10.09 14.58 14.65
CA ILE A 121 -11.29 15.23 15.19
C ILE A 121 -10.96 16.42 16.09
N THR A 122 -9.72 16.50 16.57
CA THR A 122 -9.23 17.59 17.44
C THR A 122 -8.63 18.74 16.64
N GLU A 123 -8.35 18.55 15.35
CA GLU A 123 -7.87 19.60 14.47
C GLU A 123 -9.06 20.49 14.02
N ASP A 124 -8.88 21.79 14.07
CA ASP A 124 -9.77 22.71 13.38
C ASP A 124 -9.85 22.28 11.92
N LEU A 125 -11.06 21.93 11.47
CA LEU A 125 -11.32 21.54 10.07
C LEU A 125 -10.61 22.55 9.18
N PRO A 126 -9.68 22.13 8.33
CA PRO A 126 -8.89 23.05 7.56
C PRO A 126 -9.85 23.99 6.83
N THR A 127 -9.73 25.26 7.15
CA THR A 127 -10.53 26.36 6.58
C THR A 127 -10.49 26.41 5.07
N ASN A 128 -9.77 25.45 4.44
CA ASN A 128 -9.55 25.40 3.01
C ASN A 128 -9.46 23.97 2.44
N LEU A 129 -10.52 23.17 2.62
CA LEU A 129 -10.65 21.85 1.95
C LEU A 129 -10.44 21.96 0.42
N ALA A 130 -10.87 23.06 -0.19
CA ALA A 130 -10.70 23.31 -1.61
C ALA A 130 -9.21 23.34 -2.00
N LEU A 131 -8.35 23.97 -1.20
CA LEU A 131 -6.90 23.99 -1.44
C LEU A 131 -6.27 22.61 -1.31
N LYS A 132 -6.74 21.79 -0.36
CA LYS A 132 -6.29 20.41 -0.19
C LYS A 132 -6.66 19.55 -1.42
N TYR A 133 -7.86 19.72 -1.95
CA TYR A 133 -8.29 19.03 -3.17
C TYR A 133 -7.48 19.48 -4.38
N ASP A 134 -7.23 20.77 -4.51
CA ASP A 134 -6.41 21.35 -5.59
C ASP A 134 -4.98 20.84 -5.54
N TYR A 135 -4.41 20.71 -4.35
CA TYR A 135 -3.10 20.11 -4.11
C TYR A 135 -3.03 18.68 -4.61
N PHE A 136 -3.94 17.80 -4.19
CA PHE A 136 -3.96 16.42 -4.61
C PHE A 136 -4.22 16.26 -6.11
N TYR A 137 -5.09 17.07 -6.68
CA TYR A 137 -5.34 17.08 -8.12
C TYR A 137 -4.11 17.51 -8.91
N LYS A 138 -3.51 18.62 -8.54
CA LYS A 138 -2.39 19.22 -9.27
C LYS A 138 -1.11 18.38 -9.20
N TYR A 139 -0.77 17.88 -8.02
CA TYR A 139 0.53 17.24 -7.79
C TYR A 139 0.47 15.70 -7.84
N PHE A 140 -0.67 15.11 -7.57
CA PHE A 140 -0.83 13.66 -7.56
C PHE A 140 -1.80 13.15 -8.64
N GLY A 141 -2.43 14.04 -9.40
CA GLY A 141 -3.41 13.67 -10.42
C GLY A 141 -4.68 13.03 -9.86
N ILE A 142 -4.99 13.26 -8.59
CA ILE A 142 -6.12 12.65 -7.89
C ILE A 142 -7.39 13.41 -8.17
N ARG A 143 -8.41 12.71 -8.66
CA ARG A 143 -9.69 13.30 -9.05
C ARG A 143 -10.65 13.47 -7.90
N LYS A 144 -10.51 12.66 -6.85
CA LYS A 144 -11.39 12.69 -5.68
C LYS A 144 -10.61 12.39 -4.41
N THR A 145 -10.69 13.27 -3.43
CA THR A 145 -10.18 13.04 -2.09
C THR A 145 -11.35 12.81 -1.14
N LEU A 146 -11.32 11.71 -0.40
CA LEU A 146 -12.23 11.45 0.71
C LEU A 146 -11.49 11.71 2.01
N ASN A 147 -11.89 12.74 2.74
CA ASN A 147 -11.45 12.95 4.10
C ASN A 147 -12.38 12.20 5.05
N VAL A 148 -11.82 11.40 5.92
CA VAL A 148 -12.54 10.70 6.98
C VAL A 148 -12.14 11.27 8.34
N LEU A 149 -13.14 11.55 9.18
CA LEU A 149 -12.90 12.01 10.54
C LEU A 149 -12.60 10.80 11.42
N VAL A 150 -11.46 10.80 12.04
CA VAL A 150 -11.01 9.71 12.93
C VAL A 150 -10.17 10.29 14.07
N PRO A 151 -10.12 9.64 15.24
CA PRO A 151 -9.24 10.04 16.34
C PRO A 151 -7.80 9.56 16.12
N PHE A 152 -7.36 9.54 14.88
CA PHE A 152 -6.02 9.11 14.48
C PHE A 152 -5.43 10.13 13.53
N VAL A 153 -4.13 10.31 13.61
CA VAL A 153 -3.43 11.27 12.75
C VAL A 153 -3.41 10.78 11.30
N HIS A 154 -3.26 9.46 11.07
CA HIS A 154 -3.04 8.90 9.73
C HIS A 154 -4.01 7.80 9.36
N VAL A 155 -4.36 7.74 8.07
CA VAL A 155 -5.27 6.74 7.51
C VAL A 155 -4.67 5.33 7.47
N ASP A 156 -3.36 5.19 7.34
CA ASP A 156 -2.67 3.89 7.30
C ASP A 156 -2.73 3.13 8.63
N TYR A 157 -3.19 3.82 9.66
CA TYR A 157 -3.40 3.27 10.98
C TYR A 157 -4.58 2.29 11.04
N PHE A 158 -5.64 2.55 10.28
CA PHE A 158 -6.84 1.70 10.31
C PHE A 158 -7.23 1.13 8.94
N LEU A 159 -6.56 1.55 7.85
CA LEU A 159 -6.90 1.15 6.50
C LEU A 159 -5.65 0.80 5.69
N LYS A 160 -5.74 -0.26 4.88
CA LYS A 160 -4.70 -0.67 3.91
C LYS A 160 -5.31 -1.05 2.58
N LEU A 161 -5.04 -0.29 1.53
CA LEU A 161 -5.34 -0.72 0.17
C LEU A 161 -4.42 -1.87 -0.23
N ILE A 162 -4.98 -2.99 -0.65
CA ILE A 162 -4.22 -4.17 -1.09
C ILE A 162 -4.26 -4.37 -2.60
N ASN A 163 -5.18 -3.73 -3.26
CA ASN A 163 -5.26 -3.55 -4.72
C ASN A 163 -6.24 -2.41 -5.04
N GLU A 164 -6.50 -2.17 -6.32
CA GLU A 164 -7.32 -1.07 -6.83
C GLU A 164 -8.80 -1.12 -6.39
N GLU A 165 -9.26 -2.23 -5.82
CA GLU A 165 -10.68 -2.46 -5.47
C GLU A 165 -10.90 -3.06 -4.09
N THR A 166 -9.83 -3.31 -3.35
CA THR A 166 -9.93 -3.98 -2.05
C THR A 166 -9.04 -3.30 -1.02
N ALA A 167 -9.60 -3.07 0.15
CA ALA A 167 -8.85 -2.62 1.32
C ALA A 167 -9.07 -3.57 2.50
N ILE A 168 -8.08 -3.65 3.37
CA ILE A 168 -8.21 -4.23 4.71
C ILE A 168 -8.48 -3.08 5.66
N ILE A 169 -9.49 -3.22 6.51
CA ILE A 169 -9.90 -2.22 7.50
C ILE A 169 -9.85 -2.80 8.90
N SER A 170 -9.24 -2.07 9.82
CA SER A 170 -9.19 -2.44 11.23
C SER A 170 -10.58 -2.50 11.83
N TYR A 171 -10.79 -3.39 12.77
CA TYR A 171 -11.89 -3.31 13.68
C TYR A 171 -11.45 -3.67 15.11
N ILE A 172 -12.17 -3.15 16.07
CA ILE A 172 -11.93 -3.29 17.48
C ILE A 172 -13.20 -3.90 18.10
N PRO A 173 -13.19 -5.16 18.56
CA PRO A 173 -14.41 -5.82 19.04
C PRO A 173 -14.87 -5.29 20.40
N ASN A 174 -16.18 -5.17 20.57
CA ASN A 174 -16.84 -4.63 21.78
C ASN A 174 -16.88 -5.59 22.99
N ASN A 175 -16.14 -6.69 22.99
CA ASN A 175 -16.34 -7.75 23.97
C ASN A 175 -15.33 -7.71 25.11
N ASN A 176 -15.81 -7.49 26.33
CA ASN A 176 -15.15 -7.76 27.63
C ASN A 176 -13.82 -7.03 27.91
N TYR A 177 -13.78 -5.74 27.66
CA TYR A 177 -12.56 -4.94 27.86
C TYR A 177 -12.77 -3.94 29.01
N ASP A 178 -11.83 -3.95 29.93
CA ASP A 178 -11.77 -2.99 31.05
C ASP A 178 -11.02 -1.73 30.60
N ILE A 179 -11.54 -1.06 29.57
CA ILE A 179 -11.10 0.28 29.20
C ILE A 179 -12.21 1.24 29.56
N SER A 180 -11.83 2.45 29.96
CA SER A 180 -12.81 3.54 30.03
C SER A 180 -13.61 3.52 28.71
N ILE A 181 -14.84 3.13 28.80
CA ILE A 181 -15.76 2.80 27.70
C ILE A 181 -15.77 3.91 26.62
N ASP A 182 -15.46 5.14 27.02
CA ASP A 182 -15.53 6.33 26.18
C ASP A 182 -14.44 6.44 25.12
N GLU A 183 -13.18 6.15 25.42
CA GLU A 183 -12.10 6.26 24.42
C GLU A 183 -12.20 5.16 23.35
N TYR A 184 -12.69 4.01 23.75
CA TYR A 184 -12.75 2.82 22.91
C TYR A 184 -13.97 2.79 21.97
N SER A 185 -15.15 3.11 22.49
CA SER A 185 -16.36 3.21 21.69
C SER A 185 -16.24 4.27 20.60
N ASN A 186 -15.51 5.35 20.86
CA ASN A 186 -15.24 6.38 19.87
C ASN A 186 -14.39 5.87 18.71
N HIS A 187 -13.33 5.12 18.95
CA HIS A 187 -12.44 4.66 17.87
C HIS A 187 -13.16 3.74 16.88
N GLN A 188 -13.89 2.73 17.35
CA GLN A 188 -14.67 1.86 16.48
C GLN A 188 -15.77 2.62 15.74
N TYR A 189 -16.46 3.52 16.41
CA TYR A 189 -17.47 4.36 15.78
C TYR A 189 -16.91 5.14 14.58
N TYR A 190 -15.75 5.76 14.72
CA TYR A 190 -15.12 6.51 13.62
C TYR A 190 -14.61 5.61 12.49
N ILE A 191 -14.10 4.42 12.81
CA ILE A 191 -13.75 3.42 11.79
C ILE A 191 -14.99 3.00 11.00
N ASP A 192 -16.13 2.78 11.67
CA ASP A 192 -17.40 2.44 11.03
C ASP A 192 -17.91 3.58 10.14
N GLN A 193 -17.83 4.84 10.61
CA GLN A 193 -18.18 6.01 9.79
C GLN A 193 -17.27 6.14 8.57
N ALA A 194 -15.98 5.87 8.73
CA ALA A 194 -15.04 5.84 7.60
C ALA A 194 -15.40 4.74 6.59
N ALA A 195 -15.73 3.53 7.05
CA ALA A 195 -16.18 2.42 6.21
C ALA A 195 -17.45 2.76 5.43
N ILE A 196 -18.44 3.36 6.09
CA ILE A 196 -19.67 3.84 5.46
C ILE A 196 -19.34 4.88 4.38
N SER A 197 -18.53 5.88 4.72
CA SER A 197 -18.14 6.94 3.79
C SER A 197 -17.40 6.40 2.57
N ILE A 198 -16.47 5.46 2.77
CA ILE A 198 -15.74 4.79 1.67
C ILE A 198 -16.74 4.07 0.76
N SER A 199 -17.66 3.29 1.32
CA SER A 199 -18.63 2.53 0.55
C SER A 199 -19.61 3.42 -0.24
N GLN A 200 -20.04 4.52 0.36
CA GLN A 200 -21.00 5.45 -0.26
C GLN A 200 -20.36 6.34 -1.32
N TYR A 201 -19.16 6.84 -1.07
CA TYR A 201 -18.60 7.93 -1.85
C TYR A 201 -17.46 7.53 -2.77
N LEU A 202 -16.83 6.35 -2.58
CA LEU A 202 -15.73 5.93 -3.43
C LEU A 202 -16.14 4.82 -4.40
N LYS A 203 -15.60 4.93 -5.59
CA LYS A 203 -15.60 3.88 -6.60
C LYS A 203 -14.17 3.69 -7.09
N SER A 204 -13.80 2.47 -7.40
CA SER A 204 -12.52 2.14 -8.01
C SER A 204 -12.34 2.80 -9.37
N ALA A 205 -11.12 2.77 -9.91
CA ALA A 205 -10.82 3.18 -11.28
C ALA A 205 -11.69 2.49 -12.35
N TYR A 206 -12.40 1.44 -11.97
CA TYR A 206 -13.26 0.61 -12.82
C TYR A 206 -14.76 0.85 -12.58
N GLY A 207 -15.12 1.80 -11.71
CA GLY A 207 -16.49 2.17 -11.37
C GLY A 207 -17.19 1.19 -10.41
N ARG A 208 -16.45 0.25 -9.81
CA ARG A 208 -16.97 -0.70 -8.81
C ARG A 208 -16.74 -0.19 -7.39
N GLU A 209 -17.52 -0.68 -6.44
CA GLU A 209 -17.34 -0.42 -5.02
C GLU A 209 -16.04 -1.02 -4.50
N LEU A 210 -15.45 -0.39 -3.49
CA LEU A 210 -14.32 -0.97 -2.79
C LEU A 210 -14.82 -2.06 -1.84
N LYS A 211 -14.17 -3.22 -1.92
CA LYS A 211 -14.39 -4.31 -0.97
C LYS A 211 -13.57 -4.03 0.30
N LEU A 212 -14.22 -3.94 1.43
CA LEU A 212 -13.58 -3.83 2.74
C LEU A 212 -13.49 -5.20 3.40
N ILE A 213 -12.30 -5.60 3.83
CA ILE A 213 -12.02 -6.85 4.54
C ILE A 213 -11.65 -6.48 5.98
N PRO A 214 -12.46 -6.86 6.99
CA PRO A 214 -12.14 -6.54 8.37
C PRO A 214 -10.95 -7.34 8.87
N ILE A 215 -10.12 -6.68 9.69
CA ILE A 215 -9.04 -7.30 10.45
C ILE A 215 -9.08 -6.79 11.90
N GLN A 216 -9.11 -7.71 12.84
CA GLN A 216 -9.14 -7.35 14.26
C GLN A 216 -7.78 -6.83 14.71
N ASN A 217 -7.75 -5.67 15.38
CA ASN A 217 -6.54 -5.16 16.01
C ASN A 217 -6.07 -6.06 17.16
N ALA A 218 -4.77 -6.11 17.38
CA ALA A 218 -4.23 -6.79 18.54
C ALA A 218 -4.54 -5.98 19.81
N PRO A 219 -4.84 -6.64 20.92
CA PRO A 219 -4.82 -6.00 22.23
C PRO A 219 -3.38 -5.61 22.60
N THR A 220 -3.19 -4.55 23.38
CA THR A 220 -1.84 -4.17 23.87
C THR A 220 -1.33 -5.12 24.93
N THR A 221 -2.21 -5.63 25.75
CA THR A 221 -1.90 -6.66 26.75
C THR A 221 -2.98 -7.74 26.72
N TYR A 222 -2.55 -8.98 26.68
CA TYR A 222 -3.43 -10.14 26.81
C TYR A 222 -2.89 -11.06 27.90
N ASP A 223 -3.63 -11.19 28.98
CA ASP A 223 -3.34 -12.19 30.01
C ASP A 223 -4.15 -13.47 29.73
N LYS A 224 -3.43 -14.52 29.31
CA LYS A 224 -4.03 -15.84 29.02
C LYS A 224 -4.69 -16.49 30.22
N LYS A 225 -4.28 -16.13 31.46
CA LYS A 225 -4.83 -16.77 32.68
C LYS A 225 -6.16 -16.17 33.09
N THR A 226 -6.31 -14.87 32.88
CA THR A 226 -7.51 -14.13 33.29
C THR A 226 -8.43 -13.83 32.12
N GLU A 227 -7.99 -14.15 30.88
CA GLU A 227 -8.62 -13.73 29.64
C GLU A 227 -8.86 -12.21 29.57
N THR A 228 -8.13 -11.46 30.39
CA THR A 228 -8.23 -10.02 30.43
C THR A 228 -7.46 -9.44 29.25
N ILE A 229 -8.15 -8.67 28.45
CA ILE A 229 -7.59 -8.04 27.26
C ILE A 229 -7.59 -6.54 27.49
N LEU A 230 -6.41 -5.93 27.57
CA LEU A 230 -6.28 -4.48 27.52
C LEU A 230 -6.13 -4.07 26.08
N HIS A 231 -7.17 -3.51 25.50
CA HIS A 231 -7.10 -2.94 24.17
C HIS A 231 -6.55 -1.54 24.22
N THR A 232 -5.63 -1.32 23.29
CA THR A 232 -5.46 0.00 22.74
C THR A 232 -5.65 -0.11 21.23
N SER A 233 -6.12 0.94 20.62
CA SER A 233 -6.17 1.07 19.17
C SER A 233 -4.77 1.01 18.51
N LYS A 234 -3.71 0.94 19.30
CA LYS A 234 -2.31 1.18 18.88
C LYS A 234 -1.68 0.04 18.08
N ALA A 235 -2.08 -1.21 18.34
CA ALA A 235 -1.48 -2.39 17.70
C ALA A 235 -2.29 -2.83 16.47
N THR A 236 -2.12 -2.11 15.37
CA THR A 236 -2.88 -2.36 14.13
C THR A 236 -2.12 -3.20 13.11
N TYR A 237 -2.78 -4.18 12.50
CA TYR A 237 -2.23 -4.99 11.43
C TYR A 237 -2.36 -4.34 10.03
N THR A 238 -3.12 -3.26 9.90
CA THR A 238 -3.22 -2.51 8.64
C THR A 238 -1.96 -1.73 8.30
N ASN A 239 -1.14 -1.40 9.31
CA ASN A 239 0.14 -0.72 9.11
C ASN A 239 1.23 -1.66 8.54
N SER A 240 0.87 -2.40 7.49
CA SER A 240 1.67 -3.38 6.76
C SER A 240 2.35 -2.77 5.54
N LEU A 241 3.42 -3.39 5.06
CA LEU A 241 4.10 -2.99 3.82
C LEU A 241 3.89 -4.02 2.72
N ILE A 242 3.46 -3.58 1.54
CA ILE A 242 3.38 -4.40 0.33
C ILE A 242 4.57 -4.03 -0.55
N LEU A 243 5.52 -4.95 -0.67
CA LEU A 243 6.70 -4.74 -1.50
C LEU A 243 6.80 -5.85 -2.55
N ASN A 244 6.57 -5.52 -3.82
CA ASN A 244 6.56 -6.46 -4.94
C ASN A 244 5.58 -7.62 -4.71
N LYS A 245 6.09 -8.82 -4.42
CA LYS A 245 5.30 -10.04 -4.19
C LYS A 245 5.26 -10.47 -2.72
N THR A 246 5.73 -9.61 -1.83
CA THR A 246 5.82 -9.87 -0.39
C THR A 246 4.99 -8.85 0.36
N VAL A 247 4.32 -9.30 1.41
CA VAL A 247 3.63 -8.44 2.37
C VAL A 247 4.27 -8.65 3.73
N LEU A 248 4.75 -7.57 4.33
CA LEU A 248 5.25 -7.56 5.70
C LEU A 248 4.11 -7.12 6.60
N VAL A 249 3.69 -7.99 7.50
CA VAL A 249 2.57 -7.77 8.41
C VAL A 249 3.10 -7.59 9.83
N PRO A 250 2.74 -6.50 10.53
CA PRO A 250 3.13 -6.32 11.92
C PRO A 250 2.69 -7.51 12.78
N GLN A 251 3.51 -7.88 13.76
CA GLN A 251 3.18 -8.86 14.79
C GLN A 251 3.57 -8.31 16.15
N TYR A 252 2.73 -8.55 17.14
CA TYR A 252 2.85 -7.97 18.46
C TYR A 252 3.17 -9.01 19.54
N SER A 253 3.42 -10.26 19.13
CA SER A 253 3.64 -11.43 20.01
C SER A 253 2.42 -11.76 20.89
N ILE A 254 1.22 -11.57 20.32
CA ILE A 254 -0.07 -11.79 21.00
C ILE A 254 -0.91 -12.78 20.19
N GLU A 255 -0.88 -14.05 20.61
CA GLU A 255 -1.73 -15.08 20.03
C GLU A 255 -3.14 -15.09 20.70
N PRO A 256 -4.22 -15.35 19.93
CA PRO A 256 -4.23 -15.83 18.52
C PRO A 256 -4.26 -14.70 17.48
N PHE A 257 -4.17 -13.43 17.88
CA PHE A 257 -4.41 -12.27 17.00
C PHE A 257 -3.38 -12.18 15.86
N ASP A 258 -2.10 -12.42 16.15
CA ASP A 258 -1.03 -12.43 15.15
C ASP A 258 -1.30 -13.49 14.06
N SER A 259 -1.68 -14.70 14.48
CA SER A 259 -2.02 -15.78 13.55
C SER A 259 -3.27 -15.48 12.72
N LEU A 260 -4.29 -14.88 13.32
CA LEU A 260 -5.51 -14.46 12.61
C LEU A 260 -5.19 -13.38 11.56
N ALA A 261 -4.36 -12.42 11.91
CA ALA A 261 -3.91 -11.38 10.99
C ALA A 261 -3.17 -11.96 9.77
N ILE A 262 -2.18 -12.82 10.00
CA ILE A 262 -1.45 -13.52 8.93
C ILE A 262 -2.41 -14.31 8.03
N ASN A 263 -3.41 -15.01 8.61
CA ASN A 263 -4.39 -15.77 7.84
C ASN A 263 -5.32 -14.86 7.03
N THR A 264 -5.70 -13.71 7.56
CA THR A 264 -6.49 -12.70 6.84
C THR A 264 -5.73 -12.22 5.59
N TYR A 265 -4.45 -11.84 5.74
CA TYR A 265 -3.62 -11.45 4.61
C TYR A 265 -3.41 -12.59 3.60
N LYS A 266 -3.16 -13.81 4.04
CA LYS A 266 -3.04 -14.98 3.12
C LYS A 266 -4.29 -15.20 2.29
N LYS A 267 -5.48 -15.04 2.87
CA LYS A 267 -6.77 -15.16 2.16
C LYS A 267 -7.01 -13.98 1.22
N ALA A 268 -6.76 -12.76 1.68
CA ALA A 268 -7.01 -11.53 0.93
C ALA A 268 -6.01 -11.34 -0.23
N MET A 269 -4.77 -11.78 -0.05
CA MET A 269 -3.67 -11.58 -0.99
C MET A 269 -3.08 -12.92 -1.46
N SER A 270 -3.94 -13.75 -2.03
CA SER A 270 -3.55 -15.07 -2.55
C SER A 270 -2.39 -14.96 -3.56
N GLY A 271 -1.38 -15.80 -3.39
CA GLY A 271 -0.17 -15.81 -4.22
C GLY A 271 0.95 -14.91 -3.75
N TYR A 272 0.71 -14.01 -2.80
CA TYR A 272 1.76 -13.23 -2.16
C TYR A 272 2.47 -14.03 -1.06
N LYS A 273 3.74 -13.71 -0.84
CA LYS A 273 4.48 -14.18 0.34
C LYS A 273 4.10 -13.29 1.53
N ILE A 274 3.40 -13.85 2.51
CA ILE A 274 3.03 -13.13 3.74
C ILE A 274 4.07 -13.43 4.81
N VAL A 275 4.66 -12.38 5.38
CA VAL A 275 5.74 -12.46 6.38
C VAL A 275 5.34 -11.64 7.60
N GLY A 276 5.26 -12.27 8.76
CA GLY A 276 5.11 -11.58 10.03
C GLY A 276 6.43 -10.93 10.45
N VAL A 277 6.37 -9.70 10.93
CA VAL A 277 7.52 -8.95 11.43
C VAL A 277 7.22 -8.46 12.84
N ASN A 278 8.08 -8.81 13.79
CA ASN A 278 7.92 -8.38 15.17
C ASN A 278 7.96 -6.84 15.26
N SER A 279 6.84 -6.27 15.63
CA SER A 279 6.60 -4.82 15.74
C SER A 279 6.17 -4.42 17.16
N ARG A 280 6.35 -5.30 18.14
CA ARG A 280 5.88 -5.10 19.51
C ARG A 280 6.37 -3.79 20.12
N GLN A 281 7.62 -3.41 19.86
CA GLN A 281 8.22 -2.18 20.40
C GLN A 281 7.56 -0.90 19.86
N TYR A 282 6.97 -0.98 18.67
CA TYR A 282 6.39 0.18 17.98
C TYR A 282 4.88 0.30 18.14
N GLY A 283 4.21 -0.80 18.53
CA GLY A 283 2.77 -0.83 18.71
C GLY A 283 2.23 0.18 19.72
N GLU A 284 3.05 0.59 20.68
CA GLU A 284 2.69 1.60 21.67
C GLU A 284 2.83 3.05 21.18
N TYR A 285 3.49 3.26 20.03
CA TYR A 285 3.82 4.58 19.47
C TYR A 285 3.00 4.96 18.23
N TYR A 286 1.83 4.35 18.04
CA TYR A 286 0.92 4.66 16.92
C TYR A 286 1.55 4.47 15.53
N GLY A 287 2.40 3.47 15.37
CA GLY A 287 3.01 3.14 14.09
C GLY A 287 3.60 1.74 14.09
N ALA A 288 3.85 1.20 12.90
CA ALA A 288 4.51 -0.08 12.74
C ALA A 288 5.33 -0.10 11.43
N ILE A 289 5.26 -1.17 10.65
CA ILE A 289 6.13 -1.39 9.49
C ILE A 289 5.96 -0.29 8.44
N HIS A 290 4.70 0.10 8.12
CA HIS A 290 4.45 1.11 7.08
C HIS A 290 5.05 2.46 7.47
N CYS A 291 4.82 2.90 8.70
CA CYS A 291 5.36 4.16 9.21
C CYS A 291 6.90 4.19 9.26
N LEU A 292 7.54 3.02 9.49
CA LEU A 292 9.00 2.88 9.56
C LEU A 292 9.67 2.68 8.19
N THR A 293 8.88 2.63 7.11
CA THR A 293 9.38 2.31 5.77
C THR A 293 8.84 3.28 4.73
N HIS A 294 9.61 3.45 3.68
CA HIS A 294 9.17 4.19 2.50
C HIS A 294 9.61 3.46 1.23
N GLU A 295 8.67 3.23 0.31
CA GLU A 295 8.98 2.64 -0.97
C GLU A 295 9.57 3.68 -1.91
N ILE A 296 10.50 3.24 -2.72
CA ILE A 296 11.04 4.02 -3.83
C ILE A 296 10.49 3.49 -5.15
N TYR A 297 10.38 4.34 -6.13
CA TYR A 297 9.83 3.97 -7.41
C TYR A 297 10.70 2.94 -8.18
N ALA A 298 10.07 2.17 -9.05
CA ALA A 298 10.78 1.26 -9.94
C ALA A 298 11.38 1.99 -11.14
N ASN A 299 12.62 1.64 -11.52
CA ASN A 299 13.20 2.12 -12.77
C ASN A 299 12.42 1.59 -13.98
N ASN A 300 12.28 2.42 -15.02
CA ASN A 300 11.56 2.09 -16.26
C ASN A 300 10.16 1.52 -15.98
N PRO A 301 9.26 2.26 -15.35
CA PRO A 301 7.95 1.76 -14.95
C PRO A 301 7.14 1.31 -16.16
N ILE A 302 6.29 0.31 -15.94
CA ILE A 302 5.21 -0.06 -16.85
C ILE A 302 3.92 0.20 -16.10
N TYR A 303 3.19 1.23 -16.48
CA TYR A 303 1.83 1.47 -16.00
C TYR A 303 0.87 0.48 -16.63
N ILE A 304 -0.03 -0.12 -15.84
CA ILE A 304 -1.05 -1.04 -16.35
C ILE A 304 -2.38 -0.74 -15.66
N LYS A 305 -3.40 -0.46 -16.48
CA LYS A 305 -4.78 -0.37 -16.05
C LYS A 305 -5.59 -1.46 -16.72
N HIS A 306 -6.20 -2.34 -15.93
CA HIS A 306 -6.96 -3.50 -16.44
C HIS A 306 -8.20 -3.75 -15.59
N LYS A 307 -9.38 -3.59 -16.20
CA LYS A 307 -10.67 -3.94 -15.61
C LYS A 307 -10.94 -5.44 -15.82
N TRP A 308 -10.65 -6.25 -14.81
CA TRP A 308 -10.84 -7.70 -14.94
C TRP A 308 -12.30 -8.13 -14.79
N HIS A 309 -12.66 -9.22 -15.44
CA HIS A 309 -13.94 -9.87 -15.24
C HIS A 309 -14.02 -10.50 -13.84
N GLN A 310 -15.18 -10.40 -13.20
CA GLN A 310 -15.43 -10.93 -11.85
C GLN A 310 -16.70 -11.75 -11.81
N GLY A 311 -16.71 -12.79 -10.95
CA GLY A 311 -17.89 -13.58 -10.68
C GLY A 311 -18.43 -14.30 -11.92
N ILE A 312 -19.72 -14.15 -12.18
CA ILE A 312 -20.42 -14.80 -13.29
C ILE A 312 -20.53 -13.82 -14.46
N VAL A 313 -20.06 -14.24 -15.63
CA VAL A 313 -20.10 -13.48 -16.88
C VAL A 313 -21.04 -14.18 -17.87
N LYS A 314 -21.94 -13.40 -18.49
CA LYS A 314 -22.85 -13.92 -19.50
C LYS A 314 -22.07 -14.49 -20.68
N ASN A 315 -22.49 -15.66 -21.17
CA ASN A 315 -21.88 -16.28 -22.33
C ASN A 315 -21.96 -15.35 -23.56
N ASN A 316 -20.89 -15.34 -24.33
CA ASN A 316 -20.79 -14.54 -25.55
C ASN A 316 -20.23 -15.40 -26.69
N LEU A 317 -20.99 -15.52 -27.76
CA LEU A 317 -20.62 -16.30 -28.96
C LEU A 317 -19.35 -15.75 -29.64
N SER A 318 -19.11 -14.47 -29.51
CA SER A 318 -17.88 -13.82 -30.01
C SER A 318 -16.66 -13.97 -29.10
N GLY A 319 -16.83 -14.70 -27.98
CA GLY A 319 -15.76 -14.88 -26.96
C GLY A 319 -15.74 -13.75 -25.93
N PHE A 320 -14.67 -13.72 -25.11
CA PHE A 320 -14.53 -12.82 -23.97
C PHE A 320 -13.37 -11.86 -24.22
N PRO A 321 -13.64 -10.60 -24.60
CA PRO A 321 -12.59 -9.61 -24.81
C PRO A 321 -11.92 -9.27 -23.48
N ILE A 322 -10.60 -9.27 -23.49
CA ILE A 322 -9.72 -8.86 -22.39
C ILE A 322 -8.90 -7.68 -22.89
N SER A 323 -9.10 -6.53 -22.28
CA SER A 323 -8.39 -5.29 -22.63
C SER A 323 -7.59 -4.74 -21.46
N LEU A 324 -6.54 -4.02 -21.76
CA LEU A 324 -5.73 -3.27 -20.79
C LEU A 324 -5.17 -2.00 -21.44
N VAL A 325 -4.91 -0.99 -20.63
CA VAL A 325 -4.03 0.12 -21.00
C VAL A 325 -2.66 -0.18 -20.43
N ALA A 326 -1.61 -0.09 -21.26
CA ALA A 326 -0.22 -0.25 -20.81
C ALA A 326 0.65 0.85 -21.40
N LYS A 327 1.41 1.54 -20.52
CA LYS A 327 2.33 2.62 -20.90
C LYS A 327 3.72 2.39 -20.33
N SER A 328 4.74 2.85 -21.05
CA SER A 328 6.11 2.96 -20.56
C SER A 328 6.82 4.06 -21.33
N SER A 329 7.80 4.73 -20.74
CA SER A 329 8.55 5.82 -21.40
C SER A 329 9.22 5.39 -22.69
N GLY A 330 9.68 4.12 -22.78
CA GLY A 330 10.23 3.53 -24.00
C GLY A 330 9.21 2.84 -24.91
N GLY A 331 7.89 2.94 -24.60
CA GLY A 331 6.84 2.22 -25.31
C GLY A 331 6.73 0.74 -24.91
N ILE A 332 5.65 0.09 -25.33
CA ILE A 332 5.36 -1.32 -25.06
C ILE A 332 5.75 -2.17 -26.26
N LEU A 333 6.65 -3.14 -26.06
CA LEU A 333 7.09 -4.08 -27.10
C LEU A 333 6.00 -5.13 -27.37
N LYS A 334 5.42 -5.70 -26.31
CA LYS A 334 4.37 -6.70 -26.45
C LYS A 334 3.53 -6.86 -25.18
N ALA A 335 2.25 -7.19 -25.37
CA ALA A 335 1.33 -7.63 -24.35
C ALA A 335 0.79 -9.02 -24.71
N ILE A 336 0.76 -9.93 -23.74
CA ILE A 336 0.33 -11.32 -23.94
C ILE A 336 -0.69 -11.67 -22.87
N LEU A 337 -1.83 -12.20 -23.30
CA LEU A 337 -2.85 -12.78 -22.45
C LEU A 337 -2.57 -14.27 -22.32
N TYR A 338 -2.44 -14.76 -21.10
CA TYR A 338 -2.36 -16.19 -20.78
C TYR A 338 -3.68 -16.63 -20.13
N TRP A 339 -4.27 -17.71 -20.62
CA TRP A 339 -5.56 -18.17 -20.11
C TRP A 339 -5.69 -19.71 -20.12
N LYS A 340 -6.60 -20.23 -19.29
CA LYS A 340 -6.94 -21.66 -19.22
C LYS A 340 -8.36 -21.86 -18.68
N THR A 341 -8.98 -23.00 -19.00
CA THR A 341 -10.33 -23.36 -18.55
C THR A 341 -10.36 -24.26 -17.32
N ASN A 342 -9.21 -24.83 -16.94
CA ASN A 342 -9.09 -25.73 -15.80
C ASN A 342 -7.76 -25.45 -15.09
N GLN A 343 -7.75 -25.52 -13.77
CA GLN A 343 -6.54 -25.25 -12.97
C GLN A 343 -5.40 -26.23 -13.28
N THR A 344 -5.69 -27.44 -13.70
CA THR A 344 -4.70 -28.48 -14.02
C THR A 344 -4.13 -28.38 -15.44
N LYS A 345 -4.78 -27.64 -16.34
CA LYS A 345 -4.32 -27.46 -17.72
C LYS A 345 -3.24 -26.37 -17.80
N PRO A 346 -2.28 -26.50 -18.74
CA PRO A 346 -1.33 -25.42 -19.00
C PRO A 346 -2.03 -24.17 -19.54
N TYR A 347 -1.43 -23.01 -19.32
CA TYR A 347 -1.92 -21.78 -19.92
C TYR A 347 -1.68 -21.77 -21.43
N GLN A 348 -2.70 -21.40 -22.18
CA GLN A 348 -2.59 -20.98 -23.58
C GLN A 348 -2.25 -19.50 -23.63
N SER A 349 -1.63 -19.02 -24.69
CA SER A 349 -1.26 -17.62 -24.87
C SER A 349 -1.89 -17.03 -26.12
N LEU A 350 -2.29 -15.76 -26.00
CA LEU A 350 -2.79 -14.93 -27.09
C LEU A 350 -2.01 -13.64 -27.12
N GLN A 351 -1.45 -13.28 -28.29
CA GLN A 351 -0.86 -11.97 -28.49
C GLN A 351 -1.97 -10.92 -28.49
N MET A 352 -1.86 -9.91 -27.64
CA MET A 352 -2.78 -8.78 -27.61
C MET A 352 -2.40 -7.78 -28.70
N LYS A 353 -3.37 -7.23 -29.39
CA LYS A 353 -3.20 -6.20 -30.41
C LYS A 353 -3.36 -4.82 -29.79
N ASN A 354 -2.48 -3.91 -30.12
CA ASN A 354 -2.70 -2.50 -29.81
C ASN A 354 -3.81 -1.99 -30.74
N ILE A 355 -4.91 -1.53 -30.18
CA ILE A 355 -6.07 -1.07 -30.93
C ILE A 355 -6.12 0.46 -31.03
N GLU A 356 -5.77 1.17 -29.95
CA GLU A 356 -5.64 2.64 -29.92
C GLU A 356 -5.05 3.09 -28.56
N ASN A 357 -4.39 4.26 -28.53
CA ASN A 357 -4.02 4.97 -27.29
C ASN A 357 -3.49 4.07 -26.16
N ASP A 358 -2.46 3.27 -26.47
CA ASP A 358 -1.86 2.32 -25.51
C ASP A 358 -2.81 1.23 -24.99
N THR A 359 -3.95 1.03 -25.66
CA THR A 359 -4.93 0.00 -25.33
C THR A 359 -4.63 -1.28 -26.11
N PHE A 360 -4.46 -2.37 -25.38
CA PHE A 360 -4.20 -3.70 -25.92
C PHE A 360 -5.38 -4.62 -25.66
N GLU A 361 -5.76 -5.42 -26.65
CA GLU A 361 -6.88 -6.33 -26.57
C GLU A 361 -6.57 -7.70 -27.17
N ALA A 362 -7.12 -8.76 -26.56
CA ALA A 362 -7.24 -10.11 -27.11
C ALA A 362 -8.53 -10.75 -26.61
N THR A 363 -9.10 -11.64 -27.41
CA THR A 363 -10.36 -12.31 -27.09
C THR A 363 -10.13 -13.78 -26.76
N ILE A 364 -10.48 -14.18 -25.52
CA ILE A 364 -10.56 -15.60 -25.15
C ILE A 364 -11.70 -16.22 -25.93
N PRO A 365 -11.48 -17.33 -26.67
CA PRO A 365 -12.55 -17.99 -27.43
C PRO A 365 -13.72 -18.40 -26.55
N THR A 366 -14.92 -18.42 -27.13
CA THR A 366 -16.15 -18.87 -26.44
C THR A 366 -15.95 -20.25 -25.81
N GLN A 367 -16.56 -20.47 -24.66
CA GLN A 367 -16.49 -21.70 -23.88
C GLN A 367 -17.89 -22.08 -23.43
N LYS A 368 -18.06 -23.35 -23.03
CA LYS A 368 -19.34 -23.83 -22.50
C LYS A 368 -19.75 -23.14 -21.22
N SER A 369 -21.06 -22.95 -21.03
CA SER A 369 -21.62 -22.49 -19.74
C SER A 369 -21.14 -23.39 -18.58
N GLY A 370 -20.90 -22.79 -17.41
CA GLY A 370 -20.31 -23.44 -16.25
C GLY A 370 -18.78 -23.51 -16.25
N THR A 371 -18.12 -23.14 -17.36
CA THR A 371 -16.66 -23.15 -17.44
C THR A 371 -16.07 -22.01 -16.60
N THR A 372 -15.07 -22.33 -15.80
CA THR A 372 -14.23 -21.32 -15.13
C THR A 372 -13.03 -20.96 -16.00
N ILE A 373 -12.90 -19.70 -16.34
CA ILE A 373 -11.74 -19.14 -17.02
C ILE A 373 -10.77 -18.58 -15.98
N ASN A 374 -9.48 -18.93 -16.10
CA ASN A 374 -8.39 -18.35 -15.34
C ASN A 374 -7.44 -17.66 -16.30
N TYR A 375 -7.01 -16.42 -16.02
CA TYR A 375 -6.11 -15.70 -16.90
C TYR A 375 -5.23 -14.70 -16.18
N TYR A 376 -4.12 -14.36 -16.81
CA TYR A 376 -3.23 -13.26 -16.41
C TYR A 376 -2.60 -12.60 -17.64
N LEU A 377 -2.04 -11.43 -17.43
CA LEU A 377 -1.42 -10.61 -18.45
C LEU A 377 0.09 -10.53 -18.23
N LYS A 378 0.87 -10.54 -19.31
CA LYS A 378 2.32 -10.35 -19.30
C LYS A 378 2.67 -9.26 -20.30
N ILE A 379 3.28 -8.18 -19.81
CA ILE A 379 3.65 -7.02 -20.60
C ILE A 379 5.15 -6.85 -20.57
N GLN A 380 5.73 -6.54 -21.73
CA GLN A 380 7.14 -6.22 -21.89
C GLN A 380 7.27 -4.88 -22.60
N ASN A 381 8.11 -3.99 -22.06
CA ASN A 381 8.47 -2.74 -22.72
C ASN A 381 9.69 -2.90 -23.64
N ASN A 382 9.98 -1.87 -24.44
CA ASN A 382 11.12 -1.87 -25.34
C ASN A 382 12.48 -1.90 -24.62
N ASN A 383 12.52 -1.51 -23.34
CA ASN A 383 13.73 -1.57 -22.52
C ASN A 383 13.95 -2.96 -21.87
N GLY A 384 13.18 -3.97 -22.28
CA GLY A 384 13.32 -5.35 -21.81
C GLY A 384 12.66 -5.67 -20.48
N LYS A 385 12.08 -4.68 -19.77
CA LYS A 385 11.38 -4.92 -18.50
C LYS A 385 10.10 -5.70 -18.76
N VAL A 386 9.85 -6.69 -17.89
CA VAL A 386 8.66 -7.55 -17.94
C VAL A 386 7.89 -7.42 -16.62
N ILE A 387 6.58 -7.23 -16.73
CA ILE A 387 5.66 -7.23 -15.58
C ILE A 387 4.48 -8.15 -15.87
N LYS A 388 3.87 -8.69 -14.82
CA LYS A 388 2.64 -9.47 -14.90
C LYS A 388 1.50 -8.78 -14.13
N LYS A 389 0.27 -8.98 -14.56
CA LYS A 389 -0.93 -8.52 -13.87
C LYS A 389 -1.91 -9.70 -13.75
N PRO A 390 -2.29 -10.16 -12.53
CA PRO A 390 -1.75 -9.68 -11.26
C PRO A 390 -0.25 -9.95 -11.09
N VAL A 391 0.42 -9.17 -10.23
CA VAL A 391 1.89 -9.21 -10.09
C VAL A 391 2.43 -10.57 -9.66
N VAL A 392 1.63 -11.34 -8.95
CA VAL A 392 1.96 -12.69 -8.44
C VAL A 392 1.65 -13.81 -9.44
N ALA A 393 1.19 -13.49 -10.63
CA ALA A 393 0.92 -14.50 -11.67
C ALA A 393 2.20 -15.29 -12.03
N PRO A 394 2.07 -16.60 -12.32
CA PRO A 394 0.84 -17.40 -12.47
C PRO A 394 0.33 -18.03 -11.16
N THR A 395 0.98 -17.81 -10.01
CA THR A 395 0.60 -18.41 -8.72
C THR A 395 -0.84 -18.04 -8.34
N TYR A 396 -1.23 -16.80 -8.63
CA TYR A 396 -2.60 -16.34 -8.60
C TYR A 396 -2.94 -15.71 -9.96
N SER A 397 -4.18 -15.84 -10.40
CA SER A 397 -4.69 -15.31 -11.66
C SER A 397 -6.12 -14.79 -11.48
N TYR A 398 -6.55 -13.89 -12.35
CA TYR A 398 -7.95 -13.51 -12.43
C TYR A 398 -8.80 -14.70 -12.84
N SER A 399 -10.04 -14.75 -12.35
CA SER A 399 -10.98 -15.81 -12.73
C SER A 399 -12.41 -15.28 -12.84
N PHE A 400 -13.18 -15.92 -13.74
CA PHE A 400 -14.61 -15.71 -13.87
C PHE A 400 -15.29 -17.00 -14.37
N ILE A 401 -16.60 -17.11 -14.14
CA ILE A 401 -17.42 -18.27 -14.53
C ILE A 401 -18.37 -17.83 -15.63
N ILE A 402 -18.51 -18.66 -16.66
CA ILE A 402 -19.41 -18.42 -17.79
C ILE A 402 -20.81 -18.95 -17.45
N LYS A 403 -21.83 -18.12 -17.68
CA LYS A 403 -23.23 -18.49 -17.48
C LYS A 403 -23.96 -18.56 -18.81
#